data_5c298ebf38ff404f7008c984e2e7dcc6
#
_entry.id   5c298ebf38ff404f7008c984e2e7dcc6
#
_cell.length_a   1.000
_cell.length_b   1.000
_cell.length_c   1.000
_cell.angle_alpha   90.00
_cell.angle_beta   90.00
_cell.angle_gamma   90.00
#
_symmetry.space_group_name_H-M   'P 1'
#
loop_
_entity.id
_entity.type
_entity.pdbx_description
1 polymer ?
#
loop_
_entity_poly.entity_id
_entity_poly.type
_entity_poly.pdbx_seq_one_letter_code
_entity_poly.pdbx_strand_id
1 'polypeptide(L)'
;LSEEAEYILASEVANAGEIILSHADEVSAEQADTTVAHLNRALEQIKCPRRVDKEVLRKSTLDLNEEDFNRLISCGYQMESYRKLDMEEKKGFESVYFMNVKMTEEQLKTTVGKLMNDRECGEVFRVKGFLQKEDGSWIQLNATHNGITMNPIEKGQEVIIVIGEELKEQAIKKYFLKQDSL
;
A
#
# COMPACT_ATOMS: atom_id res chain seq x y z
N LEU A 1 1.77 -1.20 -11.82
CA LEU A 1 0.89 -0.08 -11.44
C LEU A 1 0.15 0.43 -12.69
N SER A 2 -1.07 0.95 -12.52
CA SER A 2 -1.78 1.67 -13.58
C SER A 2 -1.05 2.96 -13.99
N GLU A 3 -1.41 3.55 -15.14
CA GLU A 3 -0.84 4.83 -15.59
C GLU A 3 -1.10 5.95 -14.56
N GLU A 4 -2.25 5.92 -13.91
CA GLU A 4 -2.65 6.86 -12.87
C GLU A 4 -1.79 6.71 -11.61
N ALA A 5 -1.58 5.48 -11.15
CA ALA A 5 -0.75 5.21 -9.98
C ALA A 5 0.73 5.56 -10.24
N GLU A 6 1.24 5.27 -11.44
CA GLU A 6 2.57 5.70 -11.88
C GLU A 6 2.70 7.23 -11.90
N TYR A 7 1.66 7.92 -12.39
CA TYR A 7 1.64 9.39 -12.40
C TYR A 7 1.64 9.96 -10.97
N ILE A 8 0.83 9.42 -10.07
CA ILE A 8 0.79 9.85 -8.66
C ILE A 8 2.18 9.67 -8.04
N LEU A 9 2.75 8.47 -8.16
CA LEU A 9 4.08 8.17 -7.64
C LEU A 9 5.13 9.14 -8.19
N ALA A 10 5.16 9.35 -9.50
CA ALA A 10 6.12 10.23 -10.15
C ALA A 10 5.95 11.69 -9.71
N SER A 11 4.71 12.17 -9.58
CA SER A 11 4.43 13.56 -9.16
C SER A 11 4.81 13.82 -7.71
N GLU A 12 4.62 12.84 -6.82
CA GLU A 12 5.07 12.91 -5.43
C GLU A 12 6.60 12.95 -5.36
N VAL A 13 7.27 12.03 -6.06
CA VAL A 13 8.73 11.97 -6.12
C VAL A 13 9.31 13.26 -6.75
N ALA A 14 8.66 13.82 -7.77
CA ALA A 14 9.11 15.07 -8.40
C ALA A 14 9.19 16.24 -7.42
N ASN A 15 8.27 16.28 -6.46
CA ASN A 15 8.16 17.41 -5.52
C ASN A 15 8.72 17.11 -4.12
N ALA A 16 9.07 15.88 -3.81
CA ALA A 16 9.60 15.52 -2.49
C ALA A 16 10.96 16.13 -2.23
N GLY A 17 11.15 16.77 -1.07
CA GLY A 17 12.46 17.26 -0.64
C GLY A 17 13.43 16.13 -0.31
N GLU A 18 12.90 15.04 0.27
CA GLU A 18 13.63 13.82 0.60
C GLU A 18 12.84 12.59 0.19
N ILE A 19 13.53 11.53 -0.17
CA ILE A 19 12.92 10.26 -0.58
C ILE A 19 13.48 9.15 0.30
N ILE A 20 12.58 8.40 0.93
CA ILE A 20 12.93 7.25 1.77
C ILE A 20 12.40 5.98 1.11
N LEU A 21 13.27 5.01 0.93
CA LEU A 21 12.88 3.65 0.58
C LEU A 21 12.67 2.86 1.87
N SER A 22 11.43 2.82 2.34
CA SER A 22 11.06 2.06 3.53
C SER A 22 11.21 0.56 3.28
N HIS A 23 11.48 -0.21 4.36
CA HIS A 23 11.72 -1.67 4.28
C HIS A 23 12.91 -2.06 3.38
N ALA A 24 13.88 -1.16 3.19
CA ALA A 24 15.08 -1.45 2.39
C ALA A 24 15.95 -2.56 2.98
N ASP A 25 15.82 -2.83 4.27
CA ASP A 25 16.45 -3.94 5.01
C ASP A 25 15.78 -5.30 4.78
N GLU A 26 14.53 -5.32 4.30
CA GLU A 26 13.78 -6.56 4.02
C GLU A 26 14.00 -7.08 2.58
N VAL A 27 14.73 -6.35 1.76
CA VAL A 27 14.95 -6.68 0.34
C VAL A 27 16.45 -6.68 0.00
N SER A 28 16.81 -7.33 -1.12
CA SER A 28 18.18 -7.27 -1.62
C SER A 28 18.54 -5.88 -2.15
N ALA A 29 19.84 -5.55 -2.17
CA ALA A 29 20.32 -4.31 -2.77
C ALA A 29 19.88 -4.17 -4.24
N GLU A 30 19.86 -5.27 -5.00
CA GLU A 30 19.40 -5.31 -6.39
C GLU A 30 17.90 -4.95 -6.53
N GLN A 31 17.06 -5.43 -5.59
CA GLN A 31 15.64 -5.06 -5.55
C GLN A 31 15.45 -3.58 -5.21
N ALA A 32 16.23 -3.06 -4.25
CA ALA A 32 16.23 -1.65 -3.91
C ALA A 32 16.65 -0.78 -5.12
N ASP A 33 17.70 -1.17 -5.84
CA ASP A 33 18.16 -0.50 -7.06
C ASP A 33 17.11 -0.56 -8.18
N THR A 34 16.43 -1.68 -8.33
CA THR A 34 15.33 -1.85 -9.29
C THR A 34 14.19 -0.89 -8.96
N THR A 35 13.87 -0.70 -7.68
CA THR A 35 12.84 0.25 -7.25
C THR A 35 13.23 1.69 -7.58
N VAL A 36 14.48 2.10 -7.32
CA VAL A 36 14.96 3.43 -7.68
C VAL A 36 14.99 3.64 -9.19
N ALA A 37 15.37 2.61 -9.96
CA ALA A 37 15.30 2.66 -11.41
C ALA A 37 13.84 2.82 -11.91
N HIS A 38 12.88 2.19 -11.22
CA HIS A 38 11.45 2.37 -11.51
C HIS A 38 11.01 3.82 -11.26
N LEU A 39 11.38 4.42 -10.13
CA LEU A 39 11.08 5.83 -9.85
C LEU A 39 11.60 6.76 -10.96
N ASN A 40 12.83 6.53 -11.43
CA ASN A 40 13.41 7.31 -12.53
C ASN A 40 12.66 7.15 -13.85
N ARG A 41 12.17 5.94 -14.17
CA ARG A 41 11.33 5.72 -15.34
C ARG A 41 9.98 6.43 -15.22
N ALA A 42 9.36 6.39 -14.05
CA ALA A 42 8.11 7.10 -13.80
C ALA A 42 8.26 8.62 -13.93
N LEU A 43 9.36 9.20 -13.42
CA LEU A 43 9.71 10.61 -13.61
C LEU A 43 9.89 10.96 -15.11
N GLU A 44 10.53 10.10 -15.87
CA GLU A 44 10.72 10.29 -17.30
C GLU A 44 9.40 10.29 -18.09
N GLN A 45 8.46 9.41 -17.73
CA GLN A 45 7.13 9.34 -18.35
C GLN A 45 6.35 10.65 -18.20
N ILE A 46 6.45 11.31 -17.05
CA ILE A 46 5.84 12.62 -16.81
C ILE A 46 6.72 13.79 -17.30
N LYS A 47 7.83 13.51 -18.02
CA LYS A 47 8.78 14.50 -18.52
C LYS A 47 9.41 15.37 -17.42
N CYS A 48 9.61 14.82 -16.24
CA CYS A 48 10.32 15.49 -15.15
C CYS A 48 11.85 15.33 -15.36
N PRO A 49 12.63 16.43 -15.26
CA PRO A 49 14.09 16.38 -15.40
C PRO A 49 14.80 15.77 -14.19
N ARG A 50 14.11 15.69 -13.04
CA ARG A 50 14.66 15.12 -11.81
C ARG A 50 15.13 13.69 -12.02
N ARG A 51 16.26 13.36 -11.40
CA ARG A 51 16.75 12.00 -11.26
C ARG A 51 17.05 11.75 -9.79
N VAL A 52 16.64 10.60 -9.31
CA VAL A 52 16.83 10.13 -7.94
C VAL A 52 17.76 8.94 -7.94
N ASP A 53 18.78 8.97 -7.12
CA ASP A 53 19.76 7.86 -7.02
C ASP A 53 20.43 7.89 -5.64
N LYS A 54 21.46 8.75 -5.47
CA LYS A 54 22.27 8.83 -4.25
C LYS A 54 21.55 9.52 -3.09
N GLU A 55 20.54 10.31 -3.41
CA GLU A 55 19.73 11.05 -2.42
C GLU A 55 18.67 10.18 -1.74
N VAL A 56 18.38 8.98 -2.28
CA VAL A 56 17.39 8.09 -1.67
C VAL A 56 17.93 7.48 -0.38
N LEU A 57 17.26 7.76 0.71
CA LEU A 57 17.59 7.19 2.01
C LEU A 57 17.14 5.73 2.08
N ARG A 58 18.11 4.79 2.15
CA ARG A 58 17.90 3.34 2.13
C ARG A 58 18.33 2.73 3.44
N LYS A 59 17.69 3.12 4.54
CA LYS A 59 17.99 2.61 5.87
C LYS A 59 16.76 1.96 6.48
N SER A 60 16.96 0.95 7.31
CA SER A 60 15.92 0.51 8.22
C SER A 60 15.48 1.67 9.12
N THR A 61 14.21 1.70 9.47
CA THR A 61 13.70 2.70 10.43
C THR A 61 14.45 2.65 11.76
N LEU A 62 14.95 1.46 12.14
CA LEU A 62 15.72 1.28 13.37
C LEU A 62 17.17 1.81 13.28
N ASP A 63 17.68 1.98 12.07
CA ASP A 63 19.06 2.46 11.81
C ASP A 63 19.14 3.96 11.53
N LEU A 64 17.98 4.66 11.57
CA LEU A 64 17.94 6.11 11.43
C LEU A 64 18.60 6.77 12.65
N ASN A 65 19.52 7.67 12.38
CA ASN A 65 20.22 8.44 13.40
C ASN A 65 19.73 9.91 13.45
N GLU A 66 20.27 10.71 14.36
CA GLU A 66 19.89 12.09 14.53
C GLU A 66 20.14 12.95 13.27
N GLU A 67 21.18 12.67 12.51
CA GLU A 67 21.49 13.37 11.26
C GLU A 67 20.42 13.06 10.19
N ASP A 68 20.00 11.79 10.07
CA ASP A 68 18.92 11.38 9.17
C ASP A 68 17.61 12.09 9.54
N PHE A 69 17.27 12.17 10.83
CA PHE A 69 16.06 12.87 11.28
C PHE A 69 16.15 14.38 11.02
N ASN A 70 17.30 15.02 11.26
CA ASN A 70 17.49 16.42 10.97
C ASN A 70 17.37 16.70 9.48
N ARG A 71 17.90 15.84 8.63
CA ARG A 71 17.74 15.89 7.17
C ARG A 71 16.26 15.77 6.76
N LEU A 72 15.52 14.84 7.31
CA LEU A 72 14.09 14.66 7.03
C LEU A 72 13.24 15.85 7.47
N ILE A 73 13.49 16.40 8.66
CA ILE A 73 12.74 17.55 9.18
C ILE A 73 13.01 18.81 8.36
N SER A 74 14.21 18.97 7.83
CA SER A 74 14.66 20.19 7.13
C SER A 74 14.57 20.08 5.60
N CYS A 75 14.18 18.94 5.04
CA CYS A 75 14.24 18.70 3.59
C CYS A 75 13.32 19.60 2.75
N GLY A 76 12.23 20.12 3.33
CA GLY A 76 11.25 20.93 2.62
C GLY A 76 10.61 20.19 1.43
N TYR A 77 10.45 20.88 0.32
CA TYR A 77 9.97 20.33 -0.95
C TYR A 77 10.73 20.92 -2.12
N GLN A 78 10.68 20.23 -3.28
CA GLN A 78 11.22 20.74 -4.54
C GLN A 78 10.07 21.14 -5.48
N MET A 79 10.30 22.11 -6.35
CA MET A 79 9.31 22.50 -7.38
C MET A 79 9.88 22.14 -8.75
N GLU A 80 9.57 20.91 -9.19
CA GLU A 80 9.98 20.45 -10.50
C GLU A 80 8.90 20.70 -11.56
N SER A 81 9.37 20.93 -12.77
CA SER A 81 8.49 21.03 -13.93
C SER A 81 8.21 19.63 -14.48
N TYR A 82 6.95 19.28 -14.65
CA TYR A 82 6.53 18.03 -15.29
C TYR A 82 5.18 18.17 -15.98
N ARG A 83 4.87 17.22 -16.87
CA ARG A 83 3.58 17.16 -17.55
C ARG A 83 2.49 16.78 -16.54
N LYS A 84 1.53 17.70 -16.35
CA LYS A 84 0.32 17.41 -15.54
C LYS A 84 -0.64 16.54 -16.33
N LEU A 85 -1.13 15.50 -15.68
CA LEU A 85 -2.23 14.66 -16.15
C LEU A 85 -3.54 15.25 -15.61
N ASP A 86 -4.58 15.28 -16.43
CA ASP A 86 -5.91 15.61 -15.97
C ASP A 86 -6.51 14.36 -15.30
N MET A 87 -6.69 14.45 -13.99
CA MET A 87 -7.12 13.33 -13.13
C MET A 87 -8.58 13.49 -12.69
N GLU A 88 -9.40 14.30 -13.37
CA GLU A 88 -10.74 14.68 -12.87
C GLU A 88 -11.69 13.52 -12.58
N GLU A 89 -11.44 12.30 -13.11
CA GLU A 89 -12.30 11.13 -12.87
C GLU A 89 -11.55 9.83 -12.55
N LYS A 90 -10.22 9.83 -12.50
CA LYS A 90 -9.44 8.59 -12.36
C LYS A 90 -8.88 8.44 -10.96
N LYS A 91 -9.20 7.31 -10.33
CA LYS A 91 -8.68 6.95 -9.00
C LYS A 91 -7.53 5.94 -9.18
N GLY A 92 -6.31 6.37 -8.86
CA GLY A 92 -5.16 5.46 -8.90
C GLY A 92 -5.24 4.31 -7.90
N PHE A 93 -5.86 4.56 -6.73
CA PHE A 93 -6.09 3.54 -5.71
C PHE A 93 -7.52 3.64 -5.16
N GLU A 94 -8.12 2.49 -4.94
CA GLU A 94 -9.46 2.36 -4.38
C GLU A 94 -9.41 1.60 -3.06
N SER A 95 -10.41 1.85 -2.21
CA SER A 95 -10.60 1.11 -0.96
C SER A 95 -12.06 0.71 -0.82
N VAL A 96 -12.28 -0.57 -0.54
CA VAL A 96 -13.61 -1.13 -0.23
C VAL A 96 -13.64 -1.56 1.22
N TYR A 97 -14.70 -1.19 1.93
CA TYR A 97 -14.83 -1.38 3.37
C TYR A 97 -15.93 -2.38 3.70
N PHE A 98 -15.64 -3.33 4.59
CA PHE A 98 -16.59 -4.31 5.10
C PHE A 98 -16.64 -4.21 6.63
N MET A 99 -17.79 -3.83 7.13
CA MET A 99 -18.04 -3.71 8.57
C MET A 99 -18.67 -4.97 9.13
N ASN A 100 -18.41 -5.27 10.41
CA ASN A 100 -19.05 -6.35 11.16
C ASN A 100 -18.90 -7.74 10.49
N VAL A 101 -17.76 -8.01 9.90
CA VAL A 101 -17.44 -9.31 9.27
C VAL A 101 -17.37 -10.37 10.36
N LYS A 102 -18.24 -11.39 10.29
CA LYS A 102 -18.31 -12.48 11.25
C LYS A 102 -17.57 -13.72 10.71
N MET A 103 -16.31 -13.83 11.05
CA MET A 103 -15.43 -14.95 10.68
C MET A 103 -14.52 -15.31 11.84
N THR A 104 -14.08 -16.57 11.89
CA THR A 104 -12.96 -16.95 12.75
C THR A 104 -11.65 -16.45 12.14
N GLU A 105 -10.58 -16.41 12.94
CA GLU A 105 -9.24 -16.04 12.48
C GLU A 105 -8.77 -16.90 11.29
N GLU A 106 -9.00 -18.22 11.35
CA GLU A 106 -8.63 -19.17 10.30
C GLU A 106 -9.45 -18.95 9.01
N GLN A 107 -10.76 -18.71 9.16
CA GLN A 107 -11.65 -18.40 8.04
C GLN A 107 -11.20 -17.10 7.37
N LEU A 108 -10.91 -16.05 8.14
CA LEU A 108 -10.46 -14.76 7.61
C LEU A 108 -9.14 -14.90 6.85
N LYS A 109 -8.16 -15.61 7.42
CA LYS A 109 -6.87 -15.87 6.77
C LYS A 109 -7.04 -16.60 5.43
N THR A 110 -7.86 -17.65 5.42
CA THR A 110 -8.14 -18.44 4.20
C THR A 110 -8.87 -17.59 3.15
N THR A 111 -9.86 -16.82 3.58
CA THR A 111 -10.66 -15.94 2.71
C THR A 111 -9.80 -14.87 2.06
N VAL A 112 -8.98 -14.20 2.85
CA VAL A 112 -8.07 -13.15 2.37
C VAL A 112 -7.02 -13.73 1.43
N GLY A 113 -6.47 -14.91 1.73
CA GLY A 113 -5.52 -15.57 0.84
C GLY A 113 -6.11 -15.91 -0.54
N LYS A 114 -7.38 -16.28 -0.61
CA LYS A 114 -8.09 -16.47 -1.89
C LYS A 114 -8.36 -15.16 -2.60
N LEU A 115 -8.88 -14.17 -1.88
CA LEU A 115 -9.20 -12.85 -2.41
C LEU A 115 -7.98 -12.17 -3.06
N MET A 116 -6.82 -12.21 -2.41
CA MET A 116 -5.57 -11.63 -2.91
C MET A 116 -5.12 -12.20 -4.26
N ASN A 117 -5.59 -13.37 -4.64
CA ASN A 117 -5.22 -14.07 -5.87
C ASN A 117 -6.37 -14.15 -6.89
N ASP A 118 -7.52 -13.55 -6.58
CA ASP A 118 -8.70 -13.60 -7.45
C ASP A 118 -8.80 -12.36 -8.32
N ARG A 119 -8.42 -12.48 -9.58
CA ARG A 119 -8.49 -11.41 -10.58
C ARG A 119 -9.91 -10.92 -10.88
N GLU A 120 -10.94 -11.67 -10.53
CA GLU A 120 -12.32 -11.18 -10.64
C GLU A 120 -12.60 -10.05 -9.65
N CYS A 121 -11.78 -9.92 -8.60
CA CYS A 121 -11.88 -8.86 -7.59
C CYS A 121 -11.18 -7.56 -7.98
N GLY A 122 -10.46 -7.51 -9.10
CA GLY A 122 -9.55 -6.44 -9.49
C GLY A 122 -8.12 -6.72 -9.03
N GLU A 123 -7.26 -5.73 -9.09
CA GLU A 123 -5.86 -5.83 -8.63
C GLU A 123 -5.80 -5.48 -7.13
N VAL A 124 -5.94 -6.48 -6.28
CA VAL A 124 -5.90 -6.30 -4.82
C VAL A 124 -4.45 -6.27 -4.35
N PHE A 125 -3.99 -5.14 -3.80
CA PHE A 125 -2.63 -4.97 -3.30
C PHE A 125 -2.49 -5.30 -1.82
N ARG A 126 -3.51 -4.95 -1.04
CA ARG A 126 -3.48 -5.08 0.41
C ARG A 126 -4.87 -5.31 0.98
N VAL A 127 -4.94 -6.17 1.99
CA VAL A 127 -6.11 -6.28 2.86
C VAL A 127 -5.67 -6.04 4.29
N LYS A 128 -6.30 -5.11 4.97
CA LYS A 128 -6.04 -4.85 6.39
C LYS A 128 -7.34 -4.70 7.16
N GLY A 129 -7.30 -4.91 8.45
CA GLY A 129 -8.49 -4.74 9.27
C GLY A 129 -8.30 -5.24 10.69
N PHE A 130 -9.41 -5.24 11.40
CA PHE A 130 -9.48 -5.68 12.78
C PHE A 130 -10.69 -6.58 12.97
N LEU A 131 -10.50 -7.65 13.73
CA LEU A 131 -11.54 -8.61 14.06
C LEU A 131 -11.58 -8.81 15.56
N GLN A 132 -12.79 -8.78 16.14
CA GLN A 132 -12.99 -9.21 17.51
C GLN A 132 -13.27 -10.70 17.55
N LYS A 133 -12.51 -11.43 18.37
CA LYS A 133 -12.72 -12.87 18.58
C LYS A 133 -13.87 -13.11 19.57
N GLU A 134 -14.34 -14.35 19.63
CA GLU A 134 -15.43 -14.74 20.54
C GLU A 134 -15.11 -14.51 22.02
N ASP A 135 -13.83 -14.59 22.40
CA ASP A 135 -13.34 -14.31 23.76
C ASP A 135 -13.22 -12.81 24.06
N GLY A 136 -13.60 -11.95 23.11
CA GLY A 136 -13.53 -10.49 23.24
C GLY A 136 -12.15 -9.87 22.90
N SER A 137 -11.11 -10.70 22.70
CA SER A 137 -9.80 -10.21 22.29
C SER A 137 -9.81 -9.71 20.83
N TRP A 138 -8.86 -8.86 20.49
CA TRP A 138 -8.75 -8.28 19.14
C TRP A 138 -7.52 -8.75 18.42
N ILE A 139 -7.67 -8.92 17.10
CA ILE A 139 -6.57 -9.16 16.19
C ILE A 139 -6.56 -8.12 15.07
N GLN A 140 -5.36 -7.74 14.64
CA GLN A 140 -5.11 -6.94 13.46
C GLN A 140 -4.65 -7.84 12.32
N LEU A 141 -5.36 -7.79 11.21
CA LEU A 141 -4.98 -8.39 9.94
C LEU A 141 -4.17 -7.39 9.10
N ASN A 142 -3.10 -7.86 8.52
CA ASN A 142 -2.41 -7.19 7.42
C ASN A 142 -1.95 -8.24 6.40
N ALA A 143 -2.46 -8.14 5.19
CA ALA A 143 -2.15 -9.04 4.09
C ALA A 143 -1.65 -8.26 2.88
N THR A 144 -0.57 -8.73 2.30
CA THR A 144 0.01 -8.27 1.03
C THR A 144 0.40 -9.49 0.21
N HIS A 145 0.89 -9.32 -1.01
CA HIS A 145 1.43 -10.43 -1.81
C HIS A 145 2.67 -11.09 -1.18
N ASN A 146 3.32 -10.43 -0.20
CA ASN A 146 4.44 -10.99 0.54
C ASN A 146 4.01 -11.90 1.71
N GLY A 147 2.73 -11.86 2.10
CA GLY A 147 2.22 -12.71 3.16
C GLY A 147 1.06 -12.11 3.94
N ILE A 148 0.55 -12.92 4.88
CA ILE A 148 -0.56 -12.56 5.77
C ILE A 148 -0.07 -12.62 7.19
N THR A 149 -0.19 -11.52 7.92
CA THR A 149 0.09 -11.44 9.35
C THR A 149 -1.18 -11.14 10.14
N MET A 150 -1.30 -11.76 11.30
CA MET A 150 -2.39 -11.56 12.23
C MET A 150 -1.81 -11.42 13.63
N ASN A 151 -1.89 -10.22 14.18
CA ASN A 151 -1.27 -9.88 15.46
C ASN A 151 -2.34 -9.48 16.49
N PRO A 152 -2.21 -9.89 17.76
CA PRO A 152 -3.08 -9.42 18.81
C PRO A 152 -2.89 -7.91 19.04
N ILE A 153 -3.99 -7.22 19.33
CA ILE A 153 -3.99 -5.81 19.70
C ILE A 153 -4.94 -5.59 20.90
N GLU A 154 -4.77 -4.48 21.60
CA GLU A 154 -5.59 -4.17 22.77
C GLU A 154 -7.05 -3.83 22.41
N LYS A 155 -7.24 -3.07 21.34
CA LYS A 155 -8.56 -2.62 20.89
C LYS A 155 -8.56 -2.29 19.42
N GLY A 156 -9.68 -2.53 18.74
CA GLY A 156 -9.90 -2.22 17.33
C GLY A 156 -11.33 -1.82 17.04
N GLN A 157 -11.64 -1.67 15.77
CA GLN A 157 -12.98 -1.50 15.24
C GLN A 157 -13.22 -2.57 14.19
N GLU A 158 -14.29 -3.33 14.25
CA GLU A 158 -14.59 -4.39 13.28
C GLU A 158 -14.74 -3.81 11.86
N VAL A 159 -13.65 -3.82 11.13
CA VAL A 159 -13.58 -3.39 9.73
C VAL A 159 -12.51 -4.17 9.00
N ILE A 160 -12.84 -4.60 7.78
CA ILE A 160 -11.89 -5.11 6.80
C ILE A 160 -11.82 -4.12 5.64
N ILE A 161 -10.64 -3.74 5.23
CA ILE A 161 -10.37 -2.77 4.17
C ILE A 161 -9.59 -3.49 3.08
N VAL A 162 -10.16 -3.55 1.88
CA VAL A 162 -9.50 -4.06 0.68
C VAL A 162 -9.00 -2.87 -0.13
N ILE A 163 -7.73 -2.84 -0.45
CA ILE A 163 -7.04 -1.74 -1.14
C ILE A 163 -6.45 -2.27 -2.43
N GLY A 164 -6.67 -1.58 -3.55
CA GLY A 164 -6.18 -2.00 -4.85
C GLY A 164 -6.57 -1.05 -5.97
N GLU A 165 -6.43 -1.52 -7.19
CA GLU A 165 -6.87 -0.83 -8.41
C GLU A 165 -8.00 -1.60 -9.09
N GLU A 166 -8.89 -0.89 -9.76
CA GLU A 166 -10.04 -1.46 -10.49
C GLU A 166 -10.86 -2.46 -9.66
N LEU A 167 -11.04 -2.19 -8.37
CA LEU A 167 -11.70 -3.10 -7.43
C LEU A 167 -13.16 -3.37 -7.84
N LYS A 168 -13.52 -4.64 -7.89
CA LYS A 168 -14.88 -5.12 -8.19
C LYS A 168 -15.62 -5.39 -6.88
N GLU A 169 -16.19 -4.37 -6.27
CA GLU A 169 -16.86 -4.45 -4.96
C GLU A 169 -17.84 -5.65 -4.86
N GLN A 170 -18.63 -5.93 -5.90
CA GLN A 170 -19.59 -7.02 -5.90
C GLN A 170 -18.92 -8.41 -5.88
N ALA A 171 -17.76 -8.56 -6.50
CA ALA A 171 -16.98 -9.80 -6.44
C ALA A 171 -16.36 -9.96 -5.04
N ILE A 172 -15.78 -8.89 -4.49
CA ILE A 172 -15.17 -8.86 -3.16
C ILE A 172 -16.21 -9.15 -2.07
N LYS A 173 -17.42 -8.62 -2.19
CA LYS A 173 -18.54 -8.89 -1.27
C LYS A 173 -18.83 -10.37 -1.07
N LYS A 174 -18.69 -11.19 -2.08
CA LYS A 174 -18.92 -12.65 -1.99
C LYS A 174 -18.00 -13.34 -0.99
N TYR A 175 -16.85 -12.75 -0.70
CA TYR A 175 -15.87 -13.28 0.25
C TYR A 175 -16.21 -12.97 1.71
N PHE A 176 -16.80 -11.81 1.98
CA PHE A 176 -17.01 -11.32 3.34
C PHE A 176 -18.45 -11.37 3.81
N LEU A 177 -19.40 -11.29 2.90
CA LEU A 177 -20.81 -11.42 3.24
C LEU A 177 -21.23 -12.87 3.01
N LYS A 178 -21.69 -13.57 4.05
CA LYS A 178 -22.39 -14.86 3.87
C LYS A 178 -23.52 -14.58 2.89
N GLN A 179 -23.61 -15.38 1.82
CA GLN A 179 -24.87 -15.54 1.12
C GLN A 179 -25.84 -16.07 2.17
N ASP A 180 -26.79 -15.25 2.60
CA ASP A 180 -27.94 -15.73 3.33
C ASP A 180 -28.54 -16.84 2.45
N SER A 181 -28.40 -18.06 2.93
CA SER A 181 -28.99 -19.23 2.30
C SER A 181 -30.50 -19.02 2.32
N LEU A 182 -31.07 -18.75 1.14
CA LEU A 182 -32.50 -18.84 0.89
C LEU A 182 -32.99 -20.25 1.16
#